data_0cb13fba7218b1068787682a8ca55837
#
_entry.id   0cb13fba7218b1068787682a8ca55837
#
_cell.length_a   1.000
_cell.length_b   1.000
_cell.length_c   1.000
_cell.angle_alpha   90.00
_cell.angle_beta   90.00
_cell.angle_gamma   90.00
#
_symmetry.space_group_name_H-M   'P 1'
#
loop_
_entity.id
_entity.type
_entity.pdbx_description
1 polymer ?
#
loop_
_entity_poly.entity_id
_entity_poly.type
_entity_poly.pdbx_seq_one_letter_code
_entity_poly.pdbx_strand_id
1 'polypeptide(L)'
;LFRGLKRVVIDEVHAFATDKRGDLLALALTRLQALAPDLQRVALSATLANPEGFREWLAPWGDIDSVELVAGETGSPAEVEILLPNEERVPWGGHAATWAVPQLYEQIRANRTTLIFTNTRFLAEYIFQNLWDVNDDNLPIGVHHGSLSKEARRKVEGAMARGELRALVATASLDLGVDWGDIDLVVEMGAPKGSSRLLQRIGRANHRLDQPSRALLVPGNRFEFLEATAAKEAVDEGKRDGETFRPGGLDVLAQHVMACACAAPFDEAGLLAEIRASLSYAWVDEAVWQRVLSFVETGGYALKAYDKFKRIQRDGDGIWRLAHPQQAQRHRMNAGIIIDSEMLEVRISSGRGRGGRSLGKVEERFAASLSPGDTFAFAGMSLEVVKLQ
;
A
#
# COMPACT_ATOMS: atom_id res chain seq x y z
N LEU A 1 4.69 -14.71 -25.62
CA LEU A 1 4.21 -13.34 -25.47
C LEU A 1 5.38 -12.41 -25.06
N PHE A 2 6.16 -12.74 -24.01
CA PHE A 2 7.17 -11.85 -23.42
C PHE A 2 8.56 -11.87 -24.08
N ARG A 3 8.88 -12.75 -25.01
CA ARG A 3 10.20 -12.85 -25.65
C ARG A 3 10.66 -11.58 -26.37
N GLY A 4 9.72 -10.73 -26.79
CA GLY A 4 10.01 -9.44 -27.42
C GLY A 4 9.97 -8.25 -26.46
N LEU A 5 9.86 -8.47 -25.16
CA LEU A 5 9.79 -7.41 -24.16
C LEU A 5 11.14 -6.69 -24.09
N LYS A 6 11.13 -5.36 -24.24
CA LYS A 6 12.35 -4.54 -24.23
C LYS A 6 12.53 -3.77 -22.93
N ARG A 7 11.42 -3.36 -22.29
CA ARG A 7 11.47 -2.58 -21.05
C ARG A 7 10.36 -2.97 -20.09
N VAL A 8 10.70 -2.93 -18.81
CA VAL A 8 9.74 -2.95 -17.69
C VAL A 8 10.01 -1.70 -16.85
N VAL A 9 8.96 -0.91 -16.63
CA VAL A 9 9.01 0.26 -15.76
C VAL A 9 8.24 -0.08 -14.48
N ILE A 10 8.89 0.10 -13.34
CA ILE A 10 8.36 -0.17 -12.02
C ILE A 10 8.21 1.18 -11.34
N ASP A 11 6.98 1.67 -11.27
CA ASP A 11 6.67 2.93 -10.61
C ASP A 11 6.48 2.72 -9.10
N GLU A 12 6.86 3.72 -8.31
CA GLU A 12 6.77 3.72 -6.84
C GLU A 12 7.40 2.45 -6.21
N VAL A 13 8.57 2.04 -6.70
CA VAL A 13 9.22 0.78 -6.29
C VAL A 13 9.41 0.65 -4.78
N HIS A 14 9.64 1.77 -4.08
CA HIS A 14 9.79 1.82 -2.62
C HIS A 14 8.55 1.32 -1.87
N ALA A 15 7.36 1.43 -2.47
CA ALA A 15 6.10 1.08 -1.80
C ALA A 15 5.91 -0.43 -1.59
N PHE A 16 6.70 -1.26 -2.26
CA PHE A 16 6.53 -2.72 -2.19
C PHE A 16 7.81 -3.55 -2.28
N ALA A 17 8.95 -2.99 -2.70
CA ALA A 17 10.18 -3.77 -2.91
C ALA A 17 10.65 -4.54 -1.67
N THR A 18 10.36 -4.03 -0.49
CA THR A 18 10.75 -4.63 0.81
C THR A 18 9.67 -5.50 1.44
N ASP A 19 8.54 -5.69 0.79
CA ASP A 19 7.45 -6.57 1.25
C ASP A 19 7.29 -7.84 0.38
N LYS A 20 6.32 -8.70 0.70
CA LYS A 20 6.06 -9.92 -0.08
C LYS A 20 5.65 -9.66 -1.55
N ARG A 21 5.09 -8.49 -1.85
CA ARG A 21 4.78 -8.11 -3.25
C ARG A 21 6.06 -7.87 -4.03
N GLY A 22 7.05 -7.25 -3.39
CA GLY A 22 8.39 -7.09 -3.93
C GLY A 22 9.10 -8.42 -4.13
N ASP A 23 8.96 -9.36 -3.19
CA ASP A 23 9.49 -10.71 -3.34
C ASP A 23 8.94 -11.40 -4.60
N LEU A 24 7.62 -11.32 -4.81
CA LEU A 24 6.97 -11.91 -5.99
C LEU A 24 7.38 -11.19 -7.28
N LEU A 25 7.47 -9.86 -7.24
CA LEU A 25 7.91 -9.08 -8.40
C LEU A 25 9.37 -9.38 -8.75
N ALA A 26 10.26 -9.50 -7.77
CA ALA A 26 11.66 -9.84 -7.99
C ALA A 26 11.80 -11.18 -8.72
N LEU A 27 11.08 -12.22 -8.29
CA LEU A 27 11.02 -13.50 -9.00
C LEU A 27 10.42 -13.38 -10.40
N ALA A 28 9.40 -12.56 -10.58
CA ALA A 28 8.82 -12.32 -11.90
C ALA A 28 9.80 -11.59 -12.84
N LEU A 29 10.59 -10.66 -12.31
CA LEU A 29 11.63 -9.95 -13.08
C LEU A 29 12.75 -10.90 -13.53
N THR A 30 13.22 -11.82 -12.68
CA THR A 30 14.21 -12.82 -13.09
C THR A 30 13.65 -13.75 -14.19
N ARG A 31 12.39 -14.16 -14.04
CA ARG A 31 11.71 -14.95 -15.07
C ARG A 31 11.54 -14.20 -16.40
N LEU A 32 11.17 -12.93 -16.35
CA LEU A 32 11.07 -12.09 -17.55
C LEU A 32 12.44 -11.90 -18.20
N GLN A 33 13.51 -11.73 -17.42
CA GLN A 33 14.88 -11.60 -17.92
C GLN A 33 15.34 -12.90 -18.61
N ALA A 34 15.01 -14.07 -18.05
CA ALA A 34 15.30 -15.35 -18.69
C ALA A 34 14.55 -15.53 -20.03
N LEU A 35 13.34 -15.00 -20.16
CA LEU A 35 12.53 -15.03 -21.38
C LEU A 35 12.94 -13.99 -22.43
N ALA A 36 13.44 -12.85 -21.96
CA ALA A 36 13.88 -11.70 -22.77
C ALA A 36 15.23 -11.20 -22.24
N PRO A 37 16.35 -11.79 -22.68
CA PRO A 37 17.69 -11.50 -22.14
C PRO A 37 18.08 -10.01 -22.22
N ASP A 38 17.63 -9.31 -23.25
CA ASP A 38 17.91 -7.89 -23.48
C ASP A 38 16.92 -6.95 -22.73
N LEU A 39 16.14 -7.47 -21.78
CA LEU A 39 15.15 -6.69 -21.03
C LEU A 39 15.83 -5.63 -20.17
N GLN A 40 15.49 -4.38 -20.40
CA GLN A 40 15.87 -3.25 -19.56
C GLN A 40 14.85 -3.07 -18.43
N ARG A 41 15.34 -3.00 -17.19
CA ARG A 41 14.53 -2.71 -15.99
C ARG A 41 14.70 -1.26 -15.59
N VAL A 42 13.61 -0.56 -15.34
CA VAL A 42 13.60 0.83 -14.88
C VAL A 42 12.75 0.89 -13.61
N ALA A 43 13.28 1.47 -12.55
CA ALA A 43 12.53 1.73 -11.33
C ALA A 43 12.43 3.24 -11.11
N LEU A 44 11.25 3.70 -10.72
CA LEU A 44 10.96 5.09 -10.39
C LEU A 44 10.58 5.18 -8.91
N SER A 45 11.08 6.22 -8.24
CA SER A 45 10.73 6.51 -6.86
C SER A 45 10.97 7.97 -6.54
N ALA A 46 10.06 8.58 -5.78
CA ALA A 46 10.22 9.96 -5.34
C ALA A 46 11.24 10.09 -4.19
N THR A 47 11.30 9.09 -3.30
CA THR A 47 12.14 9.15 -2.09
C THR A 47 12.75 7.78 -1.80
N LEU A 48 14.08 7.68 -1.76
CA LEU A 48 14.80 6.47 -1.36
C LEU A 48 15.77 6.81 -0.22
N ALA A 49 15.77 6.00 0.83
CA ALA A 49 16.78 6.08 1.88
C ALA A 49 18.02 5.23 1.55
N ASN A 50 17.81 4.12 0.81
CA ASN A 50 18.87 3.18 0.42
C ASN A 50 18.91 2.95 -1.10
N PRO A 51 19.36 3.93 -1.91
CA PRO A 51 19.41 3.79 -3.37
C PRO A 51 20.25 2.59 -3.85
N GLU A 52 21.35 2.29 -3.16
CA GLU A 52 22.21 1.16 -3.53
C GLU A 52 21.49 -0.19 -3.34
N GLY A 53 20.74 -0.37 -2.27
CA GLY A 53 19.92 -1.58 -2.10
C GLY A 53 18.85 -1.74 -3.19
N PHE A 54 18.31 -0.62 -3.70
CA PHE A 54 17.40 -0.68 -4.85
C PHE A 54 18.12 -0.99 -6.16
N ARG A 55 19.36 -0.53 -6.35
CA ARG A 55 20.19 -0.93 -7.51
C ARG A 55 20.45 -2.43 -7.47
N GLU A 56 20.86 -2.97 -6.32
CA GLU A 56 21.06 -4.41 -6.13
C GLU A 56 19.77 -5.21 -6.39
N TRP A 57 18.64 -4.73 -5.87
CA TRP A 57 17.34 -5.40 -6.05
C TRP A 57 16.90 -5.41 -7.53
N LEU A 58 17.20 -4.33 -8.28
CA LEU A 58 16.82 -4.18 -9.68
C LEU A 58 17.80 -4.92 -10.63
N ALA A 59 19.02 -5.17 -10.18
CA ALA A 59 20.12 -5.71 -10.99
C ALA A 59 19.75 -7.05 -11.65
N PRO A 60 19.82 -7.15 -12.99
CA PRO A 60 19.66 -8.42 -13.67
C PRO A 60 20.83 -9.34 -13.36
N TRP A 61 20.54 -10.58 -12.98
CA TRP A 61 21.55 -11.59 -12.64
C TRP A 61 22.55 -11.16 -11.54
N GLY A 62 22.18 -10.18 -10.69
CA GLY A 62 23.04 -9.65 -9.64
C GLY A 62 24.13 -8.70 -10.12
N ASP A 63 24.13 -8.30 -11.39
CA ASP A 63 25.09 -7.35 -11.96
C ASP A 63 24.68 -5.90 -11.63
N ILE A 64 25.12 -5.40 -10.47
CA ILE A 64 24.81 -4.05 -9.99
C ILE A 64 25.39 -2.95 -10.90
N ASP A 65 26.53 -3.23 -11.56
CA ASP A 65 27.20 -2.25 -12.41
C ASP A 65 26.39 -1.96 -13.69
N SER A 66 25.47 -2.84 -14.05
CA SER A 66 24.51 -2.61 -15.15
C SER A 66 23.38 -1.66 -14.81
N VAL A 67 23.23 -1.23 -13.52
CA VAL A 67 22.15 -0.37 -13.06
C VAL A 67 22.67 1.03 -12.74
N GLU A 68 22.29 1.99 -13.57
CA GLU A 68 22.60 3.41 -13.37
C GLU A 68 21.59 4.06 -12.40
N LEU A 69 22.07 4.87 -11.46
CA LEU A 69 21.25 5.72 -10.60
C LEU A 69 21.20 7.13 -11.19
N VAL A 70 20.02 7.56 -11.58
CA VAL A 70 19.76 8.94 -12.01
C VAL A 70 19.02 9.66 -10.89
N ALA A 71 19.70 10.58 -10.22
CA ALA A 71 19.10 11.43 -9.20
C ALA A 71 18.58 12.72 -9.84
N GLY A 72 17.33 13.06 -9.55
CA GLY A 72 16.75 14.36 -9.92
C GLY A 72 17.26 15.50 -9.02
N GLU A 73 17.00 16.73 -9.42
CA GLU A 73 17.25 17.89 -8.58
C GLU A 73 16.33 17.86 -7.34
N THR A 74 16.89 18.19 -6.18
CA THR A 74 16.12 18.36 -4.95
C THR A 74 15.32 19.65 -5.03
N GLY A 75 13.99 19.55 -4.90
CA GLY A 75 13.11 20.72 -4.78
C GLY A 75 13.36 21.52 -3.49
N SER A 76 12.60 22.60 -3.31
CA SER A 76 12.65 23.40 -2.08
C SER A 76 12.38 22.53 -0.84
N PRO A 77 13.09 22.77 0.29
CA PRO A 77 12.83 22.06 1.54
C PRO A 77 11.38 22.18 1.98
N ALA A 78 10.82 21.10 2.52
CA ALA A 78 9.45 21.11 3.04
C ALA A 78 9.37 21.92 4.35
N GLU A 79 8.32 22.71 4.50
CA GLU A 79 8.02 23.43 5.75
C GLU A 79 7.05 22.57 6.59
N VAL A 80 7.54 22.04 7.71
CA VAL A 80 6.77 21.18 8.61
C VAL A 80 6.56 21.89 9.94
N GLU A 81 5.30 22.06 10.31
CA GLU A 81 4.91 22.62 11.61
C GLU A 81 4.13 21.58 12.44
N ILE A 82 4.18 21.73 13.77
CA ILE A 82 3.38 20.89 14.69
C ILE A 82 2.30 21.79 15.31
N LEU A 83 1.05 21.43 15.08
CA LEU A 83 -0.09 22.12 15.71
C LEU A 83 -0.21 21.70 17.17
N LEU A 84 -0.30 22.68 18.04
CA LEU A 84 -0.49 22.49 19.48
C LEU A 84 -1.77 23.18 19.94
N PRO A 85 -2.42 22.68 21.02
CA PRO A 85 -3.55 23.37 21.63
C PRO A 85 -3.17 24.76 22.14
N ASN A 86 -4.04 25.76 21.96
CA ASN A 86 -3.76 27.14 22.35
C ASN A 86 -3.70 27.32 23.88
N GLU A 87 -4.60 26.66 24.62
CA GLU A 87 -4.77 26.87 26.07
C GLU A 87 -4.59 25.60 26.90
N GLU A 88 -4.64 24.44 26.28
CA GLU A 88 -4.53 23.15 26.93
C GLU A 88 -3.25 22.42 26.56
N ARG A 89 -2.84 21.49 27.42
CA ARG A 89 -1.72 20.58 27.05
C ARG A 89 -2.26 19.47 26.20
N VAL A 90 -1.47 19.01 25.23
CA VAL A 90 -1.75 17.77 24.49
C VAL A 90 -2.13 16.65 25.47
N PRO A 91 -3.27 15.96 25.31
CA PRO A 91 -3.74 14.94 26.23
C PRO A 91 -2.75 13.77 26.33
N TRP A 92 -2.81 13.03 27.43
CA TRP A 92 -1.99 11.84 27.60
C TRP A 92 -2.37 10.69 26.69
N GLY A 93 -3.64 10.52 26.42
CA GLY A 93 -4.20 9.44 25.62
C GLY A 93 -5.25 9.95 24.63
N GLY A 94 -5.76 9.03 23.80
CA GLY A 94 -6.64 9.34 22.68
C GLY A 94 -5.86 9.51 21.37
N HIS A 95 -6.55 9.38 20.24
CA HIS A 95 -5.93 9.46 18.91
C HIS A 95 -6.75 10.36 17.96
N ALA A 96 -7.85 10.93 18.45
CA ALA A 96 -8.78 11.65 17.58
C ALA A 96 -8.41 13.13 17.37
N ALA A 97 -7.56 13.70 18.23
CA ALA A 97 -7.14 15.11 18.18
C ALA A 97 -8.29 16.10 17.98
N THR A 98 -9.46 15.86 18.62
CA THR A 98 -10.67 16.69 18.47
C THR A 98 -10.46 18.14 18.89
N TRP A 99 -9.53 18.38 19.81
CA TRP A 99 -9.12 19.70 20.23
C TRP A 99 -8.60 20.57 19.06
N ALA A 100 -8.08 19.94 18.02
CA ALA A 100 -7.51 20.63 16.88
C ALA A 100 -8.55 21.02 15.80
N VAL A 101 -9.78 20.49 15.87
CA VAL A 101 -10.80 20.68 14.83
C VAL A 101 -11.09 22.17 14.55
N PRO A 102 -11.28 23.06 15.55
CA PRO A 102 -11.48 24.49 15.27
C PRO A 102 -10.28 25.13 14.57
N GLN A 103 -9.05 24.86 15.05
CA GLN A 103 -7.84 25.38 14.44
C GLN A 103 -7.63 24.83 13.01
N LEU A 104 -7.93 23.55 12.79
CA LEU A 104 -7.88 22.90 11.49
C LEU A 104 -8.90 23.52 10.52
N TYR A 105 -10.09 23.85 10.99
CA TYR A 105 -11.10 24.54 10.19
C TYR A 105 -10.60 25.93 9.73
N GLU A 106 -9.92 26.69 10.59
CA GLU A 106 -9.29 27.96 10.20
C GLU A 106 -8.20 27.74 9.14
N GLN A 107 -7.41 26.67 9.22
CA GLN A 107 -6.45 26.33 8.18
C GLN A 107 -7.14 26.02 6.85
N ILE A 108 -8.26 25.31 6.86
CA ILE A 108 -9.06 25.04 5.66
C ILE A 108 -9.60 26.34 5.06
N ARG A 109 -10.04 27.30 5.87
CA ARG A 109 -10.50 28.62 5.42
C ARG A 109 -9.37 29.43 4.79
N ALA A 110 -8.17 29.37 5.35
CA ALA A 110 -7.02 30.14 4.93
C ALA A 110 -6.36 29.63 3.62
N ASN A 111 -6.54 28.35 3.29
CA ASN A 111 -5.94 27.71 2.12
C ASN A 111 -6.99 27.39 1.05
N ARG A 112 -6.59 27.29 -0.22
CA ARG A 112 -7.50 26.93 -1.33
C ARG A 112 -7.89 25.47 -1.26
N THR A 113 -6.90 24.59 -1.02
CA THR A 113 -7.09 23.15 -0.93
C THR A 113 -6.21 22.58 0.17
N THR A 114 -6.85 21.88 1.10
CA THR A 114 -6.18 21.20 2.23
C THR A 114 -6.39 19.69 2.14
N LEU A 115 -5.31 18.92 2.12
CA LEU A 115 -5.36 17.45 2.16
C LEU A 115 -5.03 16.96 3.57
N ILE A 116 -5.97 16.25 4.20
CA ILE A 116 -5.88 15.80 5.59
C ILE A 116 -5.73 14.28 5.61
N PHE A 117 -4.55 13.81 5.96
CA PHE A 117 -4.27 12.39 6.10
C PHE A 117 -4.59 11.87 7.49
N THR A 118 -5.14 10.67 7.55
CA THR A 118 -5.42 9.94 8.79
C THR A 118 -4.91 8.51 8.68
N ASN A 119 -4.60 7.90 9.83
CA ASN A 119 -4.05 6.54 9.87
C ASN A 119 -5.10 5.43 9.73
N THR A 120 -6.37 5.72 9.98
CA THR A 120 -7.47 4.76 9.91
C THR A 120 -8.70 5.34 9.25
N ARG A 121 -9.54 4.48 8.63
CA ARG A 121 -10.82 4.95 8.08
C ARG A 121 -11.75 5.50 9.16
N PHE A 122 -11.71 4.91 10.38
CA PHE A 122 -12.52 5.43 11.50
C PHE A 122 -12.15 6.88 11.80
N LEU A 123 -10.86 7.18 11.89
CA LEU A 123 -10.40 8.54 12.13
C LEU A 123 -10.76 9.48 10.99
N ALA A 124 -10.70 9.00 9.73
CA ALA A 124 -11.11 9.80 8.57
C ALA A 124 -12.58 10.21 8.64
N GLU A 125 -13.45 9.27 8.90
CA GLU A 125 -14.89 9.53 9.05
C GLU A 125 -15.19 10.42 10.27
N TYR A 126 -14.49 10.16 11.38
CA TYR A 126 -14.67 10.90 12.62
C TYR A 126 -14.24 12.37 12.48
N ILE A 127 -13.05 12.62 11.91
CA ILE A 127 -12.57 13.99 11.66
C ILE A 127 -13.45 14.68 10.62
N PHE A 128 -13.88 13.97 9.57
CA PHE A 128 -14.81 14.53 8.59
C PHE A 128 -16.11 15.01 9.25
N GLN A 129 -16.73 14.21 10.12
CA GLN A 129 -17.96 14.60 10.83
C GLN A 129 -17.74 15.81 11.74
N ASN A 130 -16.67 15.79 12.55
CA ASN A 130 -16.36 16.92 13.44
C ASN A 130 -16.08 18.22 12.65
N LEU A 131 -15.41 18.13 11.49
CA LEU A 131 -15.22 19.28 10.61
C LEU A 131 -16.54 19.77 10.01
N TRP A 132 -17.45 18.83 9.70
CA TRP A 132 -18.77 19.17 9.17
C TRP A 132 -19.63 19.89 10.21
N ASP A 133 -19.53 19.52 11.48
CA ASP A 133 -20.27 20.13 12.59
C ASP A 133 -19.85 21.60 12.84
N VAL A 134 -18.62 21.97 12.51
CA VAL A 134 -18.11 23.36 12.64
C VAL A 134 -18.07 24.12 11.31
N ASN A 135 -18.60 23.54 10.23
CA ASN A 135 -18.55 24.08 8.88
C ASN A 135 -19.67 25.11 8.62
N ASP A 136 -19.64 26.23 9.34
CA ASP A 136 -20.65 27.29 9.22
C ASP A 136 -20.63 27.97 7.83
N ASP A 137 -19.47 27.97 7.15
CA ASP A 137 -19.30 28.58 5.83
C ASP A 137 -19.76 27.64 4.68
N ASN A 138 -20.23 26.45 4.97
CA ASN A 138 -20.60 25.41 3.99
C ASN A 138 -19.48 25.10 2.98
N LEU A 139 -18.25 25.08 3.44
CA LEU A 139 -17.10 24.73 2.59
C LEU A 139 -17.21 23.30 2.07
N PRO A 140 -16.89 23.01 0.81
CA PRO A 140 -16.93 21.69 0.25
C PRO A 140 -15.80 20.83 0.80
N ILE A 141 -16.11 20.00 1.81
CA ILE A 141 -15.20 19.06 2.46
C ILE A 141 -15.59 17.64 2.03
N GLY A 142 -14.62 16.83 1.65
CA GLY A 142 -14.81 15.44 1.24
C GLY A 142 -14.15 14.44 2.18
N VAL A 143 -14.53 13.15 2.06
CA VAL A 143 -13.85 12.02 2.72
C VAL A 143 -13.50 10.96 1.70
N HIS A 144 -12.30 10.35 1.83
CA HIS A 144 -11.82 9.31 0.91
C HIS A 144 -11.06 8.21 1.63
N HIS A 145 -11.52 6.98 1.50
CA HIS A 145 -10.81 5.78 1.99
C HIS A 145 -11.21 4.54 1.21
N GLY A 146 -10.41 3.47 1.31
CA GLY A 146 -10.56 2.24 0.53
C GLY A 146 -11.89 1.50 0.72
N SER A 147 -12.60 1.72 1.83
CA SER A 147 -13.89 1.06 2.11
C SER A 147 -15.09 1.69 1.40
N LEU A 148 -14.95 2.92 0.89
CA LEU A 148 -15.99 3.57 0.10
C LEU A 148 -16.26 2.84 -1.21
N SER A 149 -17.49 2.94 -1.72
CA SER A 149 -17.83 2.42 -3.05
C SER A 149 -16.95 3.05 -4.12
N LYS A 150 -16.68 2.30 -5.19
CA LYS A 150 -15.87 2.80 -6.32
C LYS A 150 -16.44 4.08 -6.95
N GLU A 151 -17.77 4.19 -6.96
CA GLU A 151 -18.47 5.38 -7.46
C GLU A 151 -18.26 6.59 -6.55
N ALA A 152 -18.38 6.41 -5.22
CA ALA A 152 -18.15 7.48 -4.24
C ALA A 152 -16.70 7.98 -4.34
N ARG A 153 -15.72 7.07 -4.40
CA ARG A 153 -14.30 7.44 -4.57
C ARG A 153 -14.07 8.25 -5.84
N ARG A 154 -14.54 7.78 -7.00
CA ARG A 154 -14.41 8.49 -8.28
C ARG A 154 -15.06 9.86 -8.28
N LYS A 155 -16.19 10.02 -7.57
CA LYS A 155 -16.86 11.31 -7.43
C LYS A 155 -15.99 12.32 -6.69
N VAL A 156 -15.42 11.89 -5.55
CA VAL A 156 -14.54 12.73 -4.72
C VAL A 156 -13.23 13.03 -5.46
N GLU A 157 -12.62 12.02 -6.09
CA GLU A 157 -11.44 12.16 -6.93
C GLU A 157 -11.67 13.19 -8.05
N GLY A 158 -12.80 13.07 -8.75
CA GLY A 158 -13.15 14.03 -9.80
C GLY A 158 -13.38 15.44 -9.30
N ALA A 159 -14.02 15.62 -8.13
CA ALA A 159 -14.22 16.93 -7.51
C ALA A 159 -12.88 17.57 -7.08
N MET A 160 -11.96 16.76 -6.53
CA MET A 160 -10.63 17.21 -6.17
C MET A 160 -9.83 17.67 -7.41
N ALA A 161 -9.80 16.85 -8.45
CA ALA A 161 -9.10 17.18 -9.70
C ALA A 161 -9.62 18.46 -10.39
N ARG A 162 -10.91 18.81 -10.19
CA ARG A 162 -11.47 20.08 -10.67
C ARG A 162 -11.29 21.26 -9.73
N GLY A 163 -10.63 21.06 -8.57
CA GLY A 163 -10.46 22.11 -7.56
C GLY A 163 -11.77 22.55 -6.88
N GLU A 164 -12.77 21.66 -6.84
CA GLU A 164 -14.09 21.93 -6.24
C GLU A 164 -14.09 21.73 -4.72
N LEU A 165 -13.08 21.03 -4.16
CA LEU A 165 -12.98 20.76 -2.73
C LEU A 165 -12.04 21.73 -2.02
N ARG A 166 -12.47 22.23 -0.86
CA ARG A 166 -11.65 23.02 0.06
C ARG A 166 -10.81 22.14 0.98
N ALA A 167 -11.33 20.99 1.33
CA ALA A 167 -10.59 19.98 2.08
C ALA A 167 -11.00 18.56 1.69
N LEU A 168 -10.03 17.64 1.82
CA LEU A 168 -10.27 16.22 1.65
C LEU A 168 -9.62 15.46 2.82
N VAL A 169 -10.44 14.76 3.59
CA VAL A 169 -9.98 13.86 4.65
C VAL A 169 -9.76 12.47 4.06
N ALA A 170 -8.54 11.95 4.16
CA ALA A 170 -8.18 10.72 3.48
C ALA A 170 -7.32 9.78 4.35
N THR A 171 -7.34 8.50 4.00
CA THR A 171 -6.38 7.53 4.50
C THR A 171 -5.23 7.34 3.49
N ALA A 172 -4.34 6.38 3.76
CA ALA A 172 -3.27 5.96 2.86
C ALA A 172 -3.70 5.64 1.41
N SER A 173 -4.99 5.61 1.11
CA SER A 173 -5.51 5.39 -0.24
C SER A 173 -5.10 6.46 -1.25
N LEU A 174 -4.59 7.59 -0.79
CA LEU A 174 -4.11 8.71 -1.61
C LEU A 174 -2.60 8.97 -1.46
N ASP A 175 -1.86 8.10 -0.78
CA ASP A 175 -0.41 8.23 -0.64
C ASP A 175 0.30 8.14 -2.01
N LEU A 176 -0.27 7.40 -2.97
CA LEU A 176 0.37 7.05 -4.24
C LEU A 176 -0.52 7.39 -5.46
N GLY A 177 0.12 7.81 -6.54
CA GLY A 177 -0.40 7.66 -7.90
C GLY A 177 -1.50 8.62 -8.36
N VAL A 178 -1.78 9.72 -7.68
CA VAL A 178 -2.81 10.67 -8.15
C VAL A 178 -2.27 12.10 -8.20
N ASP A 179 -2.39 12.73 -9.36
CA ASP A 179 -2.14 14.15 -9.54
C ASP A 179 -3.45 14.91 -9.25
N TRP A 180 -3.48 15.63 -8.14
CA TRP A 180 -4.69 16.31 -7.64
C TRP A 180 -4.71 17.82 -7.94
N GLY A 181 -3.76 18.32 -8.70
CA GLY A 181 -3.62 19.74 -8.91
C GLY A 181 -3.01 20.47 -7.68
N ASP A 182 -3.30 21.76 -7.53
CA ASP A 182 -2.68 22.61 -6.51
C ASP A 182 -3.25 22.31 -5.11
N ILE A 183 -2.49 21.60 -4.28
CA ILE A 183 -2.73 21.42 -2.84
C ILE A 183 -1.82 22.41 -2.09
N ASP A 184 -2.40 23.30 -1.29
CA ASP A 184 -1.65 24.32 -0.57
C ASP A 184 -1.12 23.84 0.78
N LEU A 185 -1.83 22.92 1.42
CA LEU A 185 -1.51 22.42 2.75
C LEU A 185 -1.79 20.93 2.86
N VAL A 186 -0.82 20.18 3.37
CA VAL A 186 -1.01 18.80 3.83
C VAL A 186 -1.10 18.78 5.35
N VAL A 187 -2.07 18.08 5.89
CA VAL A 187 -2.24 17.87 7.33
C VAL A 187 -2.14 16.38 7.64
N GLU A 188 -1.35 16.04 8.64
CA GLU A 188 -1.22 14.68 9.17
C GLU A 188 -1.90 14.59 10.54
N MET A 189 -3.03 13.90 10.62
CA MET A 189 -3.75 13.66 11.87
C MET A 189 -3.22 12.40 12.56
N GLY A 190 -2.61 12.60 13.71
CA GLY A 190 -1.87 11.57 14.45
C GLY A 190 -0.39 11.52 14.07
N ALA A 191 0.31 10.51 14.57
CA ALA A 191 1.72 10.34 14.28
C ALA A 191 1.95 9.88 12.84
N PRO A 192 2.90 10.51 12.12
CA PRO A 192 3.32 10.00 10.82
C PRO A 192 4.01 8.64 10.99
N LYS A 193 3.69 7.69 10.11
CA LYS A 193 4.33 6.37 10.13
C LYS A 193 5.66 6.40 9.34
N GLY A 194 6.63 7.15 9.84
CA GLY A 194 7.95 7.30 9.27
C GLY A 194 8.14 8.60 8.46
N SER A 195 9.40 9.06 8.40
CA SER A 195 9.80 10.30 7.72
C SER A 195 9.65 10.19 6.19
N SER A 196 9.98 9.06 5.60
CA SER A 196 9.85 8.83 4.16
C SER A 196 8.40 8.94 3.71
N ARG A 197 7.47 8.36 4.48
CA ARG A 197 6.04 8.46 4.18
C ARG A 197 5.49 9.87 4.37
N LEU A 198 5.96 10.55 5.43
CA LEU A 198 5.62 11.95 5.66
C LEU A 198 6.05 12.80 4.46
N LEU A 199 7.29 12.65 3.99
CA LEU A 199 7.79 13.35 2.80
C LEU A 199 6.98 13.06 1.54
N GLN A 200 6.55 11.82 1.33
CA GLN A 200 5.67 11.46 0.21
C GLN A 200 4.31 12.17 0.26
N ARG A 201 3.72 12.27 1.45
CA ARG A 201 2.46 12.99 1.68
C ARG A 201 2.65 14.50 1.50
N ILE A 202 3.73 15.06 2.06
CA ILE A 202 4.09 16.46 1.89
C ILE A 202 4.32 16.81 0.41
N GLY A 203 4.97 15.92 -0.33
CA GLY A 203 5.18 16.06 -1.78
C GLY A 203 3.88 16.08 -2.61
N ARG A 204 2.70 15.84 -2.01
CA ARG A 204 1.39 16.10 -2.65
C ARG A 204 1.01 17.58 -2.61
N ALA A 205 1.59 18.35 -1.69
CA ALA A 205 1.42 19.79 -1.68
C ALA A 205 2.43 20.43 -2.65
N ASN A 206 1.95 21.41 -3.39
CA ASN A 206 2.75 22.31 -4.19
C ASN A 206 3.72 21.62 -5.19
N HIS A 207 3.20 21.14 -6.32
CA HIS A 207 4.00 20.55 -7.42
C HIS A 207 4.95 21.57 -8.12
N ARG A 208 5.11 22.76 -7.57
CA ARG A 208 6.02 23.77 -8.11
C ARG A 208 7.39 23.60 -7.46
N LEU A 209 8.43 23.45 -8.27
CA LEU A 209 9.82 23.29 -7.82
C LEU A 209 10.35 24.52 -7.06
N ASP A 210 9.71 25.67 -7.22
CA ASP A 210 10.14 26.98 -6.71
C ASP A 210 9.51 27.38 -5.37
N GLN A 211 8.57 26.60 -4.83
CA GLN A 211 7.92 26.90 -3.56
C GLN A 211 8.00 25.71 -2.60
N PRO A 212 8.19 25.93 -1.28
CA PRO A 212 8.21 24.85 -0.32
C PRO A 212 6.82 24.21 -0.16
N SER A 213 6.80 22.90 -0.07
CA SER A 213 5.59 22.16 0.33
C SER A 213 5.34 22.35 1.81
N ARG A 214 4.10 22.67 2.20
CA ARG A 214 3.72 22.95 3.59
C ARG A 214 2.97 21.78 4.21
N ALA A 215 3.36 21.43 5.44
CA ALA A 215 2.70 20.38 6.20
C ALA A 215 2.46 20.76 7.65
N LEU A 216 1.34 20.29 8.19
CA LEU A 216 0.94 20.47 9.58
C LEU A 216 0.74 19.11 10.25
N LEU A 217 1.53 18.82 11.28
CA LEU A 217 1.39 17.60 12.08
C LEU A 217 0.48 17.88 13.27
N VAL A 218 -0.52 17.07 13.47
CA VAL A 218 -1.55 17.23 14.51
C VAL A 218 -1.56 16.01 15.43
N PRO A 219 -0.73 15.99 16.50
CA PRO A 219 -0.65 14.85 17.41
C PRO A 219 -1.93 14.74 18.26
N GLY A 220 -2.50 13.55 18.36
CA GLY A 220 -3.67 13.28 19.19
C GLY A 220 -3.33 13.13 20.68
N ASN A 221 -2.09 12.78 21.00
CA ASN A 221 -1.62 12.57 22.37
C ASN A 221 -0.12 12.88 22.51
N ARG A 222 0.39 12.83 23.75
CA ARG A 222 1.79 13.19 24.04
C ARG A 222 2.83 12.25 23.41
N PHE A 223 2.51 10.99 23.20
CA PHE A 223 3.41 10.07 22.51
C PHE A 223 3.48 10.40 21.03
N GLU A 224 2.34 10.67 20.41
CA GLU A 224 2.29 11.14 19.02
C GLU A 224 2.98 12.50 18.83
N PHE A 225 3.00 13.36 19.87
CA PHE A 225 3.78 14.58 19.84
C PHE A 225 5.29 14.31 19.76
N LEU A 226 5.80 13.34 20.53
CA LEU A 226 7.20 12.93 20.44
C LEU A 226 7.53 12.35 19.06
N GLU A 227 6.64 11.51 18.52
CA GLU A 227 6.79 10.93 17.18
C GLU A 227 6.75 12.02 16.10
N ALA A 228 5.84 12.99 16.20
CA ALA A 228 5.75 14.12 15.29
C ALA A 228 7.01 15.00 15.35
N THR A 229 7.57 15.23 16.55
CA THR A 229 8.81 15.96 16.73
C THR A 229 9.98 15.24 16.06
N ALA A 230 10.13 13.95 16.31
CA ALA A 230 11.18 13.14 15.68
C ALA A 230 11.04 13.08 14.15
N ALA A 231 9.81 12.98 13.65
CA ALA A 231 9.56 13.00 12.20
C ALA A 231 9.90 14.36 11.57
N LYS A 232 9.56 15.47 12.25
CA LYS A 232 9.92 16.80 11.80
C LYS A 232 11.44 16.99 11.77
N GLU A 233 12.14 16.62 12.85
CA GLU A 233 13.61 16.67 12.92
C GLU A 233 14.24 15.84 11.79
N ALA A 234 13.74 14.64 11.52
CA ALA A 234 14.21 13.81 10.43
C ALA A 234 14.03 14.46 9.06
N VAL A 235 12.90 15.16 8.83
CA VAL A 235 12.67 15.93 7.59
C VAL A 235 13.64 17.11 7.49
N ASP A 236 13.80 17.88 8.56
CA ASP A 236 14.70 19.05 8.60
C ASP A 236 16.17 18.63 8.37
N GLU A 237 16.58 17.46 8.86
CA GLU A 237 17.92 16.89 8.67
C GLU A 237 18.08 16.11 7.35
N GLY A 238 17.04 15.99 6.54
CA GLY A 238 17.04 15.21 5.30
C GLY A 238 17.18 13.70 5.52
N LYS A 239 16.94 13.22 6.75
CA LYS A 239 16.97 11.79 7.10
C LYS A 239 15.70 11.10 6.64
N ARG A 240 15.86 9.91 6.06
CA ARG A 240 14.76 9.08 5.59
C ARG A 240 14.79 7.75 6.33
N ASP A 241 13.63 7.12 6.48
CA ASP A 241 13.57 5.76 7.00
C ASP A 241 14.27 4.83 6.01
N GLY A 242 15.19 4.01 6.54
CA GLY A 242 15.93 3.08 5.72
C GLY A 242 15.06 1.91 5.29
N GLU A 243 14.99 1.67 3.99
CA GLU A 243 14.43 0.43 3.48
C GLU A 243 15.43 -0.71 3.76
N THR A 244 14.96 -1.71 4.50
CA THR A 244 15.75 -2.91 4.77
C THR A 244 15.29 -4.04 3.86
N PHE A 245 16.13 -4.41 2.90
CA PHE A 245 15.91 -5.60 2.10
C PHE A 245 16.11 -6.84 2.96
N ARG A 246 15.12 -7.70 2.98
CA ARG A 246 15.10 -8.93 3.75
C ARG A 246 15.13 -10.15 2.85
N PRO A 247 15.52 -11.33 3.36
CA PRO A 247 15.32 -12.59 2.67
C PRO A 247 13.87 -12.77 2.26
N GLY A 248 13.64 -13.15 1.01
CA GLY A 248 12.30 -13.37 0.46
C GLY A 248 11.54 -14.50 1.15
N GLY A 249 10.21 -14.41 1.16
CA GLY A 249 9.35 -15.39 1.81
C GLY A 249 9.34 -16.74 1.09
N LEU A 250 9.45 -17.84 1.82
CA LEU A 250 9.41 -19.20 1.24
C LEU A 250 8.02 -19.56 0.68
N ASP A 251 6.95 -18.97 1.21
CA ASP A 251 5.60 -19.10 0.69
C ASP A 251 5.46 -18.45 -0.70
N VAL A 252 6.08 -17.30 -0.90
CA VAL A 252 6.14 -16.61 -2.20
C VAL A 252 6.98 -17.44 -3.19
N LEU A 253 8.11 -17.99 -2.73
CA LEU A 253 8.95 -18.88 -3.55
C LEU A 253 8.19 -20.13 -3.98
N ALA A 254 7.49 -20.80 -3.07
CA ALA A 254 6.67 -21.96 -3.38
C ALA A 254 5.57 -21.65 -4.40
N GLN A 255 4.95 -20.48 -4.28
CA GLN A 255 3.96 -20.03 -5.25
C GLN A 255 4.59 -19.76 -6.63
N HIS A 256 5.79 -19.17 -6.68
CA HIS A 256 6.53 -18.95 -7.92
C HIS A 256 6.89 -20.27 -8.61
N VAL A 257 7.41 -21.26 -7.87
CA VAL A 257 7.70 -22.61 -8.40
C VAL A 257 6.46 -23.23 -9.01
N MET A 258 5.32 -23.13 -8.30
CA MET A 258 4.04 -23.60 -8.84
C MET A 258 3.62 -22.86 -10.11
N ALA A 259 3.83 -21.55 -10.17
CA ALA A 259 3.55 -20.75 -11.37
C ALA A 259 4.42 -21.16 -12.57
N CYS A 260 5.70 -21.43 -12.32
CA CYS A 260 6.63 -21.95 -13.35
C CYS A 260 6.15 -23.29 -13.88
N ALA A 261 5.79 -24.24 -13.01
CA ALA A 261 5.24 -25.54 -13.40
C ALA A 261 3.93 -25.42 -14.20
N CYS A 262 3.10 -24.40 -13.90
CA CYS A 262 1.87 -24.12 -14.66
C CYS A 262 2.15 -23.58 -16.08
N ALA A 263 3.31 -22.97 -16.28
CA ALA A 263 3.71 -22.40 -17.56
C ALA A 263 4.34 -23.45 -18.48
N ALA A 264 5.29 -24.22 -17.96
CA ALA A 264 5.99 -25.29 -18.67
C ALA A 264 6.75 -26.21 -17.69
N PRO A 265 7.11 -27.44 -18.10
CA PRO A 265 8.07 -28.26 -17.38
C PRO A 265 9.41 -27.50 -17.21
N PHE A 266 10.09 -27.76 -16.11
CA PHE A 266 11.37 -27.11 -15.81
C PHE A 266 12.41 -28.09 -15.24
N ASP A 267 13.66 -27.84 -15.50
CA ASP A 267 14.77 -28.50 -14.80
C ASP A 267 15.08 -27.78 -13.49
N GLU A 268 15.50 -28.56 -12.52
CA GLU A 268 15.70 -28.09 -11.15
C GLU A 268 16.83 -27.09 -11.02
N ALA A 269 17.98 -27.36 -11.67
CA ALA A 269 19.17 -26.53 -11.58
C ALA A 269 18.97 -25.18 -12.27
N GLY A 270 18.32 -25.17 -13.44
CA GLY A 270 18.03 -23.95 -14.21
C GLY A 270 17.07 -23.03 -13.45
N LEU A 271 16.01 -23.60 -12.88
CA LEU A 271 15.07 -22.78 -12.10
C LEU A 271 15.71 -22.22 -10.81
N LEU A 272 16.52 -23.01 -10.10
CA LEU A 272 17.24 -22.55 -8.92
C LEU A 272 18.23 -21.41 -9.26
N ALA A 273 18.98 -21.55 -10.38
CA ALA A 273 19.87 -20.51 -10.85
C ALA A 273 19.12 -19.20 -11.16
N GLU A 274 17.97 -19.31 -11.82
CA GLU A 274 17.09 -18.17 -12.10
C GLU A 274 16.61 -17.49 -10.81
N ILE A 275 16.18 -18.25 -9.81
CA ILE A 275 15.70 -17.75 -8.52
C ILE A 275 16.82 -17.01 -7.76
N ARG A 276 18.03 -17.60 -7.71
CA ARG A 276 19.21 -17.01 -7.04
C ARG A 276 19.72 -15.73 -7.70
N ALA A 277 19.33 -15.46 -8.93
CA ALA A 277 19.64 -14.21 -9.62
C ALA A 277 18.89 -13.00 -9.04
N SER A 278 17.91 -13.22 -8.15
CA SER A 278 17.20 -12.16 -7.40
C SER A 278 17.88 -11.92 -6.06
N LEU A 279 18.09 -10.65 -5.68
CA LEU A 279 18.60 -10.27 -4.34
C LEU A 279 17.78 -10.92 -3.22
N SER A 280 16.46 -10.90 -3.34
CA SER A 280 15.55 -11.45 -2.33
C SER A 280 15.74 -12.96 -2.10
N TYR A 281 16.30 -13.69 -3.06
CA TYR A 281 16.44 -15.15 -3.02
C TYR A 281 17.87 -15.67 -3.27
N ALA A 282 18.85 -14.80 -3.36
CA ALA A 282 20.27 -15.20 -3.52
C ALA A 282 20.76 -16.10 -2.36
N TRP A 283 20.14 -15.99 -1.20
CA TRP A 283 20.42 -16.77 0.01
C TRP A 283 19.93 -18.22 -0.02
N VAL A 284 19.07 -18.59 -0.98
CA VAL A 284 18.46 -19.93 -1.05
C VAL A 284 19.54 -20.96 -1.36
N ASP A 285 19.91 -21.77 -0.38
CA ASP A 285 20.81 -22.91 -0.55
C ASP A 285 20.06 -24.15 -1.08
N GLU A 286 20.81 -25.23 -1.31
CA GLU A 286 20.26 -26.49 -1.82
C GLU A 286 19.27 -27.12 -0.82
N ALA A 287 19.53 -27.03 0.48
CA ALA A 287 18.69 -27.63 1.50
C ALA A 287 17.33 -26.91 1.59
N VAL A 288 17.34 -25.59 1.54
CA VAL A 288 16.12 -24.76 1.49
C VAL A 288 15.34 -25.04 0.21
N TRP A 289 16.04 -25.13 -0.91
CA TRP A 289 15.43 -25.43 -2.21
C TRP A 289 14.70 -26.77 -2.23
N GLN A 290 15.34 -27.84 -1.75
CA GLN A 290 14.72 -29.16 -1.67
C GLN A 290 13.49 -29.19 -0.75
N ARG A 291 13.52 -28.41 0.34
CA ARG A 291 12.34 -28.25 1.21
C ARG A 291 11.19 -27.57 0.48
N VAL A 292 11.46 -26.53 -0.31
CA VAL A 292 10.43 -25.83 -1.10
C VAL A 292 9.85 -26.76 -2.16
N LEU A 293 10.68 -27.48 -2.90
CA LEU A 293 10.22 -28.45 -3.91
C LEU A 293 9.34 -29.52 -3.28
N SER A 294 9.80 -30.13 -2.16
CA SER A 294 9.02 -31.14 -1.43
C SER A 294 7.69 -30.59 -0.92
N PHE A 295 7.66 -29.33 -0.47
CA PHE A 295 6.42 -28.68 -0.05
C PHE A 295 5.46 -28.49 -1.22
N VAL A 296 5.93 -28.01 -2.37
CA VAL A 296 5.11 -27.83 -3.57
C VAL A 296 4.65 -29.18 -4.12
N GLU A 297 5.50 -30.20 -4.10
CA GLU A 297 5.16 -31.55 -4.53
C GLU A 297 4.03 -32.14 -3.68
N THR A 298 4.21 -32.19 -2.36
CA THR A 298 3.38 -32.99 -1.46
C THR A 298 2.31 -32.20 -0.71
N GLY A 299 2.36 -30.88 -0.70
CA GLY A 299 1.48 -30.02 0.10
C GLY A 299 1.87 -29.96 1.59
N GLY A 300 3.09 -30.41 1.92
CA GLY A 300 3.63 -30.41 3.28
C GLY A 300 3.40 -31.71 4.06
N TYR A 301 3.90 -31.74 5.29
CA TYR A 301 3.96 -32.93 6.11
C TYR A 301 2.61 -33.68 6.25
N ALA A 302 1.55 -32.94 6.53
CA ALA A 302 0.23 -33.54 6.80
C ALA A 302 -0.42 -34.16 5.53
N LEU A 303 -0.04 -33.73 4.35
CA LEU A 303 -0.65 -34.12 3.08
C LEU A 303 0.20 -35.12 2.29
N LYS A 304 1.43 -35.39 2.72
CA LYS A 304 2.40 -36.24 2.03
C LYS A 304 1.89 -37.67 1.71
N ALA A 305 1.01 -38.18 2.54
CA ALA A 305 0.43 -39.52 2.35
C ALA A 305 -0.67 -39.59 1.27
N TYR A 306 -1.08 -38.47 0.73
CA TYR A 306 -2.23 -38.41 -0.18
C TYR A 306 -1.83 -37.94 -1.57
N ASP A 307 -1.71 -38.80 -2.54
CA ASP A 307 -1.33 -38.49 -3.92
C ASP A 307 -2.22 -37.41 -4.58
N LYS A 308 -3.49 -37.36 -4.21
CA LYS A 308 -4.42 -36.35 -4.73
C LYS A 308 -4.03 -34.88 -4.44
N PHE A 309 -3.13 -34.64 -3.48
CA PHE A 309 -2.65 -33.31 -3.14
C PHE A 309 -1.32 -32.96 -3.81
N LYS A 310 -0.69 -33.90 -4.51
CA LYS A 310 0.50 -33.62 -5.31
C LYS A 310 0.19 -32.56 -6.36
N ARG A 311 0.99 -31.50 -6.39
CA ARG A 311 0.82 -30.39 -7.34
C ARG A 311 1.80 -30.46 -8.49
N ILE A 312 3.03 -30.85 -8.20
CA ILE A 312 4.09 -31.11 -9.19
C ILE A 312 4.63 -32.52 -8.99
N GLN A 313 5.24 -33.07 -10.01
CA GLN A 313 5.92 -34.36 -9.97
C GLN A 313 7.14 -34.34 -10.85
N ARG A 314 8.14 -35.15 -10.50
CA ARG A 314 9.36 -35.35 -11.27
C ARG A 314 9.17 -36.56 -12.21
N ASP A 315 9.56 -36.42 -13.48
CA ASP A 315 9.54 -37.51 -14.43
C ASP A 315 10.84 -38.32 -14.41
N GLY A 316 10.89 -39.37 -15.27
CA GLY A 316 12.06 -40.22 -15.38
C GLY A 316 13.34 -39.55 -15.85
N ASP A 317 13.22 -38.40 -16.54
CA ASP A 317 14.33 -37.58 -17.02
C ASP A 317 14.75 -36.51 -16.01
N GLY A 318 14.11 -36.48 -14.84
CA GLY A 318 14.41 -35.54 -13.79
C GLY A 318 13.73 -34.17 -13.92
N ILE A 319 12.85 -34.00 -14.90
CA ILE A 319 12.15 -32.76 -15.19
C ILE A 319 10.89 -32.65 -14.33
N TRP A 320 10.68 -31.49 -13.72
CA TRP A 320 9.49 -31.17 -12.93
C TRP A 320 8.35 -30.69 -13.82
N ARG A 321 7.16 -31.19 -13.57
CA ARG A 321 5.93 -30.79 -14.28
C ARG A 321 4.71 -30.82 -13.37
N LEU A 322 3.61 -30.23 -13.82
CA LEU A 322 2.34 -30.36 -13.09
C LEU A 322 1.92 -31.82 -12.94
N ALA A 323 1.50 -32.20 -11.73
CA ALA A 323 0.93 -33.51 -11.48
C ALA A 323 -0.42 -33.67 -12.19
N HIS A 324 -1.26 -32.62 -12.20
CA HIS A 324 -2.57 -32.63 -12.84
C HIS A 324 -2.88 -31.30 -13.51
N PRO A 325 -3.39 -31.26 -14.75
CA PRO A 325 -3.69 -30.03 -15.49
C PRO A 325 -4.66 -29.08 -14.77
N GLN A 326 -5.59 -29.61 -13.98
CA GLN A 326 -6.55 -28.81 -13.20
C GLN A 326 -5.87 -27.89 -12.16
N GLN A 327 -4.66 -28.23 -11.73
CA GLN A 327 -3.89 -27.41 -10.80
C GLN A 327 -3.52 -26.04 -11.41
N ALA A 328 -3.29 -25.98 -12.72
CA ALA A 328 -3.00 -24.73 -13.40
C ALA A 328 -4.18 -23.75 -13.32
N GLN A 329 -5.42 -24.24 -13.49
CA GLN A 329 -6.61 -23.40 -13.38
C GLN A 329 -6.78 -22.89 -11.95
N ARG A 330 -6.66 -23.77 -10.94
CA ARG A 330 -6.75 -23.39 -9.54
C ARG A 330 -5.68 -22.35 -9.15
N HIS A 331 -4.44 -22.55 -9.60
CA HIS A 331 -3.36 -21.62 -9.34
C HIS A 331 -3.64 -20.24 -9.97
N ARG A 332 -4.09 -20.19 -11.23
CA ARG A 332 -4.41 -18.92 -11.92
C ARG A 332 -5.54 -18.15 -11.25
N MET A 333 -6.52 -18.84 -10.65
CA MET A 333 -7.61 -18.20 -9.91
C MET A 333 -7.14 -17.63 -8.55
N ASN A 334 -6.01 -18.11 -8.02
CA ASN A 334 -5.46 -17.74 -6.72
C ASN A 334 -3.99 -17.29 -6.84
N ALA A 335 -3.60 -16.77 -8.00
CA ALA A 335 -2.26 -16.24 -8.20
C ALA A 335 -2.11 -14.92 -7.45
N GLY A 336 -0.99 -14.78 -6.73
CA GLY A 336 -0.69 -13.59 -5.93
C GLY A 336 -0.57 -13.90 -4.45
N ILE A 337 -0.18 -12.88 -3.69
CA ILE A 337 0.10 -12.97 -2.26
C ILE A 337 -0.84 -12.09 -1.42
N ILE A 338 -1.71 -11.34 -2.08
CA ILE A 338 -2.75 -10.55 -1.42
C ILE A 338 -3.91 -11.49 -1.15
N ILE A 339 -4.15 -11.75 0.13
CA ILE A 339 -5.29 -12.56 0.58
C ILE A 339 -6.50 -11.62 0.66
N ASP A 340 -7.58 -11.95 -0.03
CA ASP A 340 -8.84 -11.26 0.14
C ASP A 340 -9.36 -11.50 1.57
N SER A 341 -9.58 -10.40 2.32
CA SER A 341 -10.33 -10.48 3.57
C SER A 341 -11.82 -10.57 3.25
N GLU A 342 -12.55 -11.32 4.06
CA GLU A 342 -14.01 -11.38 3.95
C GLU A 342 -14.59 -10.00 4.25
N MET A 343 -15.31 -9.46 3.26
CA MET A 343 -15.85 -8.10 3.30
C MET A 343 -17.36 -8.13 3.16
N LEU A 344 -18.05 -7.46 4.07
CA LEU A 344 -19.50 -7.27 4.01
C LEU A 344 -19.83 -5.92 3.35
N GLU A 345 -20.86 -5.93 2.53
CA GLU A 345 -21.32 -4.73 1.83
C GLU A 345 -22.28 -3.90 2.70
N VAL A 346 -21.97 -2.63 2.86
CA VAL A 346 -22.82 -1.66 3.54
C VAL A 346 -23.85 -1.11 2.56
N ARG A 347 -25.14 -1.34 2.81
CA ARG A 347 -26.26 -0.88 1.97
C ARG A 347 -27.28 -0.10 2.77
N ILE A 348 -27.77 1.00 2.21
CA ILE A 348 -28.90 1.73 2.80
C ILE A 348 -30.17 0.88 2.64
N SER A 349 -30.89 0.62 3.75
CA SER A 349 -32.17 -0.10 3.70
C SER A 349 -33.23 0.74 3.00
N SER A 350 -33.93 0.16 2.01
CA SER A 350 -35.04 0.82 1.29
C SER A 350 -36.42 0.54 1.90
N GLY A 351 -36.46 -0.11 3.06
CA GLY A 351 -37.72 -0.47 3.75
C GLY A 351 -38.58 -1.56 3.06
N ARG A 352 -38.24 -1.96 1.84
CA ARG A 352 -38.99 -2.95 1.03
C ARG A 352 -38.19 -4.26 0.77
N GLY A 353 -37.25 -4.61 1.64
CA GLY A 353 -36.64 -5.95 1.67
C GLY A 353 -35.66 -6.34 0.56
N ARG A 354 -35.38 -5.50 -0.43
CA ARG A 354 -34.37 -5.74 -1.46
C ARG A 354 -33.44 -4.54 -1.62
N GLY A 355 -32.18 -4.79 -1.37
CA GLY A 355 -30.96 -4.05 -1.66
C GLY A 355 -31.09 -2.59 -2.04
N GLY A 356 -30.93 -1.68 -1.08
CA GLY A 356 -30.72 -0.26 -1.32
C GLY A 356 -29.35 0.04 -1.91
N ARG A 357 -29.01 1.35 -2.07
CA ARG A 357 -27.74 1.83 -2.61
C ARG A 357 -26.56 1.31 -1.79
N SER A 358 -25.58 0.74 -2.47
CA SER A 358 -24.31 0.38 -1.85
C SER A 358 -23.49 1.62 -1.54
N LEU A 359 -22.96 1.68 -0.31
CA LEU A 359 -22.05 2.74 0.14
C LEU A 359 -20.59 2.30 0.07
N GLY A 360 -20.33 0.98 0.17
CA GLY A 360 -18.99 0.41 0.17
C GLY A 360 -18.94 -0.91 0.92
N LYS A 361 -17.76 -1.25 1.44
CA LYS A 361 -17.50 -2.52 2.12
C LYS A 361 -16.79 -2.30 3.45
N VAL A 362 -17.08 -3.14 4.43
CA VAL A 362 -16.40 -3.22 5.73
C VAL A 362 -15.90 -4.62 5.97
N GLU A 363 -14.84 -4.77 6.77
CA GLU A 363 -14.34 -6.10 7.14
C GLU A 363 -15.41 -6.84 7.96
N GLU A 364 -15.55 -8.14 7.70
CA GLU A 364 -16.47 -9.03 8.44
C GLU A 364 -16.28 -8.92 9.95
N ARG A 365 -15.02 -8.87 10.42
CA ARG A 365 -14.70 -8.73 11.84
C ARG A 365 -15.28 -7.46 12.46
N PHE A 366 -15.28 -6.34 11.74
CA PHE A 366 -15.92 -5.10 12.19
C PHE A 366 -17.45 -5.27 12.24
N ALA A 367 -18.03 -5.81 11.16
CA ALA A 367 -19.47 -6.03 11.10
C ALA A 367 -19.96 -7.03 12.17
N ALA A 368 -19.17 -8.06 12.47
CA ALA A 368 -19.48 -9.03 13.53
C ALA A 368 -19.49 -8.43 14.96
N SER A 369 -18.89 -7.25 15.14
CA SER A 369 -18.96 -6.50 16.42
C SER A 369 -20.19 -5.64 16.57
N LEU A 370 -21.02 -5.53 15.53
CA LEU A 370 -22.22 -4.69 15.49
C LEU A 370 -23.49 -5.51 15.69
N SER A 371 -24.46 -4.92 16.35
CA SER A 371 -25.80 -5.46 16.54
C SER A 371 -26.87 -4.53 15.92
N PRO A 372 -28.03 -5.04 15.54
CA PRO A 372 -29.13 -4.18 15.13
C PRO A 372 -29.44 -3.11 16.19
N GLY A 373 -29.55 -1.84 15.77
CA GLY A 373 -29.66 -0.65 16.61
C GLY A 373 -28.32 0.05 16.91
N ASP A 374 -27.17 -0.58 16.69
CA ASP A 374 -25.90 0.09 16.85
C ASP A 374 -25.70 1.14 15.75
N THR A 375 -24.99 2.22 16.10
CA THR A 375 -24.67 3.29 15.16
C THR A 375 -23.17 3.34 14.84
N PHE A 376 -22.84 3.66 13.60
CA PHE A 376 -21.48 3.85 13.15
C PHE A 376 -21.37 4.88 12.03
N ALA A 377 -20.23 5.55 11.94
CA ALA A 377 -19.94 6.50 10.88
C ALA A 377 -19.42 5.76 9.62
N PHE A 378 -19.99 6.06 8.46
CA PHE A 378 -19.53 5.50 7.19
C PHE A 378 -19.97 6.37 6.01
N ALA A 379 -19.04 6.63 5.08
CA ALA A 379 -19.27 7.47 3.88
C ALA A 379 -19.78 8.88 4.20
N GLY A 380 -19.29 9.46 5.29
CA GLY A 380 -19.70 10.78 5.77
C GLY A 380 -21.08 10.83 6.42
N MET A 381 -21.67 9.68 6.75
CA MET A 381 -23.00 9.59 7.35
C MET A 381 -22.97 8.82 8.66
N SER A 382 -23.83 9.18 9.61
CA SER A 382 -24.13 8.33 10.76
C SER A 382 -25.22 7.32 10.36
N LEU A 383 -24.91 6.05 10.46
CA LEU A 383 -25.76 4.94 10.05
C LEU A 383 -26.17 4.10 11.25
N GLU A 384 -27.39 3.60 11.27
CA GLU A 384 -27.88 2.62 12.22
C GLU A 384 -27.95 1.24 11.55
N VAL A 385 -27.48 0.21 12.25
CA VAL A 385 -27.55 -1.17 11.78
C VAL A 385 -28.98 -1.68 11.89
N VAL A 386 -29.60 -1.97 10.76
CA VAL A 386 -30.94 -2.57 10.72
C VAL A 386 -30.84 -4.09 10.74
N LYS A 387 -29.90 -4.67 9.97
CA LYS A 387 -29.75 -6.12 9.84
C LYS A 387 -28.38 -6.46 9.27
N LEU A 388 -27.79 -7.55 9.77
CA LEU A 388 -26.65 -8.25 9.15
C LEU A 388 -27.18 -9.47 8.37
N GLN A 389 -26.73 -9.67 7.13
CA GLN A 389 -27.15 -10.77 6.26
C GLN A 389 -25.95 -11.47 5.64
#